data_367ba75e12d60a29234f5227785de25a
#
_entry.id   367ba75e12d60a29234f5227785de25a
#
_cell.length_a   1.000
_cell.length_b   1.000
_cell.length_c   1.000
_cell.angle_alpha   90.00
_cell.angle_beta   90.00
_cell.angle_gamma   90.00
#
_symmetry.space_group_name_H-M   'P 1'
#
loop_
_entity.id
_entity.type
_entity.pdbx_description
1 polymer ?
#
loop_
_entity_poly.entity_id
_entity_poly.type
_entity_poly.pdbx_seq_one_letter_code
_entity_poly.pdbx_strand_id
1 'polypeptide(L)'
;MNELMGAILVGITQVGTALICALAASAGFWAFIQKKDDQRDAKTKLLLGLAHDRIVDQGLKYIERGWIAKDEYHDLNKYLYGPYSTFGGNGLAEKIMAEVAELPIHGRAMVMDVDYMKGHSNERNPAARRDR
;
A
#
# COMPACT_ATOMS: atom_id res chain seq x y z
N MET A 1 53.11 12.62 -23.59
CA MET A 1 52.27 11.81 -22.66
C MET A 1 50.91 12.48 -22.43
N ASN A 2 50.83 13.79 -22.25
CA ASN A 2 49.56 14.50 -22.00
C ASN A 2 48.63 14.54 -23.25
N GLU A 3 49.20 14.67 -24.48
CA GLU A 3 48.40 14.64 -25.69
C GLU A 3 47.75 13.29 -25.98
N LEU A 4 48.48 12.23 -25.72
CA LEU A 4 47.97 10.85 -25.88
C LEU A 4 46.81 10.57 -24.92
N MET A 5 46.94 11.02 -23.67
CA MET A 5 45.92 10.88 -22.63
C MET A 5 44.66 11.71 -22.95
N GLY A 6 44.84 12.92 -23.54
CA GLY A 6 43.75 13.74 -24.01
C GLY A 6 42.98 13.08 -25.17
N ALA A 7 43.70 12.52 -26.15
CA ALA A 7 43.08 11.81 -27.27
C ALA A 7 42.28 10.58 -26.84
N ILE A 8 42.77 9.81 -25.86
CA ILE A 8 42.09 8.65 -25.30
C ILE A 8 40.80 9.09 -24.54
N LEU A 9 40.87 10.14 -23.73
CA LEU A 9 39.71 10.70 -23.05
C LEU A 9 38.62 11.16 -24.01
N VAL A 10 39.01 11.90 -25.07
CA VAL A 10 38.06 12.35 -26.12
C VAL A 10 37.43 11.15 -26.84
N GLY A 11 38.21 10.12 -27.14
CA GLY A 11 37.70 8.90 -27.76
C GLY A 11 36.66 8.17 -26.89
N ILE A 12 36.93 8.05 -25.59
CA ILE A 12 36.01 7.41 -24.63
C ILE A 12 34.70 8.23 -24.50
N THR A 13 34.79 9.56 -24.46
CA THR A 13 33.60 10.41 -24.37
C THR A 13 32.76 10.36 -25.65
N GLN A 14 33.37 10.32 -26.81
CA GLN A 14 32.67 10.20 -28.10
C GLN A 14 31.95 8.85 -28.24
N VAL A 15 32.61 7.76 -27.90
CA VAL A 15 32.00 6.42 -27.94
C VAL A 15 30.86 6.32 -26.90
N GLY A 16 31.04 6.85 -25.70
CA GLY A 16 30.01 6.88 -24.66
C GLY A 16 28.77 7.65 -25.07
N THR A 17 28.94 8.87 -25.66
CA THR A 17 27.80 9.66 -26.13
C THR A 17 27.10 9.02 -27.34
N ALA A 18 27.83 8.39 -28.26
CA ALA A 18 27.24 7.69 -29.40
C ALA A 18 26.39 6.48 -28.95
N LEU A 19 26.86 5.72 -27.97
CA LEU A 19 26.10 4.60 -27.39
C LEU A 19 24.81 5.05 -26.68
N ILE A 20 24.87 6.12 -25.90
CA ILE A 20 23.70 6.68 -25.21
C ILE A 20 22.68 7.18 -26.24
N CYS A 21 23.12 7.89 -27.28
CA CYS A 21 22.25 8.36 -28.36
C CYS A 21 21.62 7.21 -29.15
N ALA A 22 22.37 6.15 -29.43
CA ALA A 22 21.87 4.97 -30.12
C ALA A 22 20.81 4.22 -29.29
N LEU A 23 21.01 4.10 -27.99
CA LEU A 23 20.01 3.51 -27.08
C LEU A 23 18.75 4.39 -26.98
N ALA A 24 18.90 5.68 -26.83
CA ALA A 24 17.79 6.63 -26.78
C ALA A 24 16.97 6.69 -28.08
N ALA A 25 17.61 6.49 -29.23
CA ALA A 25 16.96 6.46 -30.55
C ALA A 25 16.36 5.09 -30.90
N SER A 26 16.64 4.04 -30.15
CA SER A 26 16.15 2.71 -30.46
C SER A 26 14.64 2.56 -30.17
N ALA A 27 13.88 2.21 -31.21
CA ALA A 27 12.45 1.95 -31.08
C ALA A 27 12.13 0.83 -30.03
N GLY A 28 13.02 -0.14 -29.89
CA GLY A 28 12.91 -1.21 -28.91
C GLY A 28 12.99 -0.72 -27.46
N PHE A 29 13.83 0.27 -27.17
CA PHE A 29 13.96 0.86 -25.84
C PHE A 29 12.67 1.60 -25.45
N TRP A 30 12.12 2.40 -26.36
CA TRP A 30 10.85 3.11 -26.14
C TRP A 30 9.67 2.16 -25.99
N ALA A 31 9.59 1.11 -26.81
CA ALA A 31 8.56 0.08 -26.68
C ALA A 31 8.64 -0.66 -25.35
N PHE A 32 9.85 -0.92 -24.84
CA PHE A 32 10.06 -1.52 -23.53
C PHE A 32 9.58 -0.62 -22.39
N ILE A 33 9.89 0.68 -22.45
CA ILE A 33 9.44 1.66 -21.45
C ILE A 33 7.92 1.78 -21.47
N GLN A 34 7.29 1.95 -22.63
CA GLN A 34 5.85 2.06 -22.79
C GLN A 34 5.14 0.80 -22.25
N LYS A 35 5.63 -0.38 -22.60
CA LYS A 35 5.05 -1.63 -22.07
C LYS A 35 5.13 -1.73 -20.55
N LYS A 36 6.19 -1.21 -19.95
CA LYS A 36 6.34 -1.18 -18.49
C LYS A 36 5.39 -0.19 -17.83
N ASP A 37 5.14 0.94 -18.46
CA ASP A 37 4.21 1.96 -17.97
C ASP A 37 2.75 1.47 -18.10
N ASP A 38 2.36 0.86 -19.20
CA ASP A 38 1.03 0.25 -19.39
C ASP A 38 0.74 -0.83 -18.34
N GLN A 39 1.73 -1.65 -17.99
CA GLN A 39 1.58 -2.66 -16.93
C GLN A 39 1.44 -2.05 -15.55
N ARG A 40 2.12 -0.94 -15.26
CA ARG A 40 1.98 -0.20 -14.01
C ARG A 40 0.60 0.41 -13.90
N ASP A 41 0.11 1.02 -14.97
CA ASP A 41 -1.23 1.62 -15.03
C ASP A 41 -2.33 0.59 -14.82
N ALA A 42 -2.23 -0.57 -15.45
CA ALA A 42 -3.19 -1.66 -15.29
C ALA A 42 -3.21 -2.18 -13.84
N LYS A 43 -2.04 -2.37 -13.23
CA LYS A 43 -1.94 -2.79 -11.82
C LYS A 43 -2.49 -1.74 -10.87
N THR A 44 -2.16 -0.46 -11.10
CA THR A 44 -2.65 0.65 -10.29
C THR A 44 -4.18 0.75 -10.36
N LYS A 45 -4.76 0.66 -11.56
CA LYS A 45 -6.22 0.66 -11.75
C LYS A 45 -6.90 -0.52 -11.05
N LEU A 46 -6.31 -1.70 -11.12
CA LEU A 46 -6.84 -2.89 -10.42
C LEU A 46 -6.79 -2.70 -8.90
N LEU A 47 -5.68 -2.21 -8.36
CA LEU A 47 -5.52 -1.94 -6.92
C LEU A 47 -6.49 -0.86 -6.44
N LEU A 48 -6.67 0.21 -7.23
CA LEU A 48 -7.68 1.24 -6.94
C LEU A 48 -9.10 0.69 -6.93
N GLY A 49 -9.45 -0.17 -7.88
CA GLY A 49 -10.75 -0.83 -7.91
C GLY A 49 -10.99 -1.71 -6.69
N LEU A 50 -10.00 -2.52 -6.31
CA LEU A 50 -10.09 -3.35 -5.10
C LEU A 50 -10.18 -2.52 -3.81
N ALA A 51 -9.39 -1.44 -3.72
CA ALA A 51 -9.44 -0.54 -2.58
C ALA A 51 -10.80 0.18 -2.50
N HIS A 52 -11.33 0.65 -3.63
CA HIS A 52 -12.65 1.25 -3.72
C HIS A 52 -13.73 0.31 -3.18
N ASP A 53 -13.80 -0.90 -3.71
CA ASP A 53 -14.76 -1.93 -3.29
C ASP A 53 -14.66 -2.19 -1.79
N ARG A 54 -13.42 -2.31 -1.28
CA ARG A 54 -13.19 -2.59 0.13
C ARG A 54 -13.61 -1.44 1.03
N ILE A 55 -13.33 -0.19 0.64
CA ILE A 55 -13.73 1.01 1.40
C ILE A 55 -15.26 1.10 1.44
N VAL A 56 -15.92 0.93 0.30
CA VAL A 56 -17.38 1.00 0.21
C VAL A 56 -18.04 -0.12 1.02
N ASP A 57 -17.61 -1.36 0.85
CA ASP A 57 -18.17 -2.52 1.57
C ASP A 57 -18.02 -2.38 3.10
N GLN A 58 -16.83 -2.03 3.56
CA GLN A 58 -16.59 -1.84 4.99
C GLN A 58 -17.29 -0.59 5.54
N GLY A 59 -17.23 0.52 4.81
CA GLY A 59 -17.86 1.76 5.21
C GLY A 59 -19.37 1.63 5.37
N LEU A 60 -20.05 0.99 4.40
CA LEU A 60 -21.49 0.73 4.50
C LEU A 60 -21.85 -0.14 5.72
N LYS A 61 -21.05 -1.17 6.01
CA LYS A 61 -21.25 -2.00 7.21
C LYS A 61 -21.16 -1.21 8.51
N TYR A 62 -20.23 -0.24 8.57
CA TYR A 62 -20.11 0.62 9.76
C TYR A 62 -21.26 1.61 9.86
N ILE A 63 -21.71 2.18 8.73
CA ILE A 63 -22.88 3.06 8.67
C ILE A 63 -24.14 2.31 9.09
N GLU A 64 -24.39 1.11 8.57
CA GLU A 64 -25.51 0.25 8.96
C GLU A 64 -25.47 -0.13 10.45
N ARG A 65 -24.27 -0.36 10.99
CA ARG A 65 -24.08 -0.65 12.41
C ARG A 65 -24.32 0.58 13.30
N GLY A 66 -24.17 1.78 12.76
CA GLY A 66 -24.37 3.05 13.44
C GLY A 66 -23.22 3.48 14.37
N TRP A 67 -22.09 2.80 14.36
CA TRP A 67 -20.88 3.12 15.13
C TRP A 67 -19.65 2.46 14.54
N ILE A 68 -18.46 2.98 14.88
CA ILE A 68 -17.18 2.41 14.45
C ILE A 68 -16.21 2.30 15.64
N ALA A 69 -15.39 1.25 15.69
CA ALA A 69 -14.33 1.15 16.67
C ALA A 69 -13.13 2.02 16.24
N LYS A 70 -12.35 2.51 17.21
CA LYS A 70 -11.21 3.39 16.96
C LYS A 70 -10.15 2.75 16.05
N ASP A 71 -9.88 1.48 16.27
CA ASP A 71 -8.95 0.68 15.46
C ASP A 71 -9.48 0.46 14.03
N GLU A 72 -10.78 0.14 13.88
CA GLU A 72 -11.43 -0.02 12.58
C GLU A 72 -11.36 1.28 11.76
N TYR A 73 -11.65 2.42 12.39
CA TYR A 73 -11.54 3.73 11.73
C TYR A 73 -10.10 4.04 11.32
N HIS A 74 -9.14 3.77 12.22
CA HIS A 74 -7.72 3.99 11.94
C HIS A 74 -7.26 3.16 10.74
N ASP A 75 -7.60 1.87 10.70
CA ASP A 75 -7.19 0.94 9.66
C ASP A 75 -7.83 1.29 8.32
N LEU A 76 -9.13 1.59 8.32
CA LEU A 76 -9.84 2.00 7.13
C LEU A 76 -9.26 3.30 6.54
N ASN A 77 -9.02 4.29 7.39
CA ASN A 77 -8.52 5.60 6.95
C ASN A 77 -7.04 5.55 6.53
N LYS A 78 -6.17 4.94 7.35
CA LYS A 78 -4.72 4.97 7.13
C LYS A 78 -4.24 4.01 6.05
N TYR A 79 -4.77 2.79 6.02
CA TYR A 79 -4.25 1.73 5.16
C TYR A 79 -5.05 1.53 3.87
N LEU A 80 -6.31 1.99 3.82
CA LEU A 80 -7.14 1.88 2.63
C LEU A 80 -7.42 3.24 1.99
N TYR A 81 -8.09 4.16 2.69
CA TYR A 81 -8.53 5.42 2.10
C TYR A 81 -7.38 6.39 1.83
N GLY A 82 -6.41 6.52 2.71
CA GLY A 82 -5.25 7.40 2.52
C GLY A 82 -4.48 7.09 1.23
N PRO A 83 -3.99 5.86 1.02
CA PRO A 83 -3.38 5.48 -0.26
C PRO A 83 -4.32 5.62 -1.46
N TYR A 84 -5.59 5.19 -1.33
CA TYR A 84 -6.59 5.30 -2.39
C TYR A 84 -6.77 6.75 -2.88
N SER A 85 -6.92 7.71 -1.97
CA SER A 85 -7.06 9.13 -2.30
C SER A 85 -5.79 9.71 -2.93
N THR A 86 -4.60 9.29 -2.46
CA THR A 86 -3.30 9.70 -3.02
C THR A 86 -3.14 9.28 -4.48
N PHE A 87 -3.69 8.15 -4.87
CA PHE A 87 -3.71 7.68 -6.26
C PHE A 87 -4.86 8.27 -7.10
N GLY A 88 -5.55 9.28 -6.60
CA GLY A 88 -6.63 9.96 -7.31
C GLY A 88 -7.99 9.28 -7.19
N GLY A 89 -8.13 8.35 -6.25
CA GLY A 89 -9.41 7.75 -5.91
C GLY A 89 -10.35 8.78 -5.24
N ASN A 90 -11.58 8.87 -5.74
CA ASN A 90 -12.60 9.82 -5.28
C ASN A 90 -14.02 9.24 -5.47
N GLY A 91 -15.03 10.07 -5.34
CA GLY A 91 -16.42 9.72 -5.65
C GLY A 91 -17.13 9.01 -4.50
N LEU A 92 -17.69 7.80 -4.73
CA LEU A 92 -18.50 7.09 -3.74
C LEU A 92 -17.71 6.76 -2.47
N ALA A 93 -16.48 6.30 -2.60
CA ALA A 93 -15.63 5.97 -1.46
C ALA A 93 -15.36 7.20 -0.57
N GLU A 94 -15.18 8.38 -1.16
CA GLU A 94 -15.02 9.63 -0.42
C GLU A 94 -16.29 10.00 0.38
N LYS A 95 -17.46 9.85 -0.23
CA LYS A 95 -18.74 10.10 0.44
C LYS A 95 -18.96 9.14 1.62
N ILE A 96 -18.71 7.86 1.39
CA ILE A 96 -18.79 6.83 2.44
C ILE A 96 -17.84 7.15 3.59
N MET A 97 -16.61 7.55 3.30
CA MET A 97 -15.63 7.91 4.34
C MET A 97 -16.03 9.15 5.12
N ALA A 98 -16.70 10.12 4.48
CA ALA A 98 -17.25 11.29 5.17
C ALA A 98 -18.35 10.87 6.15
N GLU A 99 -19.27 10.00 5.75
CA GLU A 99 -20.33 9.48 6.63
C GLU A 99 -19.75 8.61 7.78
N VAL A 100 -18.75 7.79 7.49
CA VAL A 100 -18.05 6.99 8.51
C VAL A 100 -17.36 7.87 9.55
N ALA A 101 -16.81 9.02 9.12
CA ALA A 101 -16.14 9.96 10.04
C ALA A 101 -17.12 10.64 11.03
N GLU A 102 -18.41 10.68 10.71
CA GLU A 102 -19.46 11.22 11.59
C GLU A 102 -20.00 10.18 12.60
N LEU A 103 -19.66 8.90 12.45
CA LEU A 103 -20.14 7.85 13.33
C LEU A 103 -19.53 7.96 14.74
N PRO A 104 -20.31 7.60 15.78
CA PRO A 104 -19.78 7.48 17.14
C PRO A 104 -18.61 6.50 17.20
N ILE A 105 -17.46 6.96 17.72
CA ILE A 105 -16.28 6.13 17.88
C ILE A 105 -16.33 5.43 19.23
N HIS A 106 -16.42 4.11 19.21
CA HIS A 106 -16.33 3.30 20.40
C HIS A 106 -14.90 2.78 20.59
N GLY A 107 -14.36 2.97 21.79
CA GLY A 107 -13.12 2.31 22.18
C GLY A 107 -13.39 0.82 22.29
N ARG A 108 -12.73 0.01 21.46
CA ARG A 108 -12.70 -1.44 21.70
C ARG A 108 -11.96 -1.63 23.01
N ALA A 109 -12.68 -2.02 24.05
CA ALA A 109 -12.02 -2.49 25.27
C ALA A 109 -11.21 -3.72 24.85
N MET A 110 -9.90 -3.67 24.99
CA MET A 110 -8.98 -4.81 24.77
C MET A 110 -9.22 -5.91 25.84
N VAL A 111 -10.47 -6.22 26.13
CA VAL A 111 -10.85 -7.19 27.17
C VAL A 111 -10.84 -8.63 26.63
N MET A 112 -10.91 -8.81 25.30
CA MET A 112 -10.93 -10.16 24.74
C MET A 112 -9.57 -10.86 24.71
N ASP A 113 -8.45 -10.11 24.61
CA ASP A 113 -7.13 -10.73 24.52
C ASP A 113 -6.58 -11.18 25.88
N VAL A 114 -6.97 -10.52 26.96
CA VAL A 114 -6.47 -10.86 28.32
C VAL A 114 -7.08 -12.15 28.83
N ASP A 115 -8.35 -12.41 28.55
CA ASP A 115 -9.02 -13.65 28.94
C ASP A 115 -8.60 -14.84 28.08
N TYR A 116 -8.34 -14.61 26.78
CA TYR A 116 -7.82 -15.65 25.89
C TYR A 116 -6.38 -16.04 26.28
N MET A 117 -5.54 -15.06 26.59
CA MET A 117 -4.15 -15.29 27.04
C MET A 117 -4.12 -15.97 28.43
N LYS A 118 -5.03 -15.61 29.33
CA LYS A 118 -5.12 -16.21 30.66
C LYS A 118 -5.60 -17.68 30.62
N GLY A 119 -6.54 -17.99 29.70
CA GLY A 119 -7.01 -19.36 29.49
C GLY A 119 -5.91 -20.28 28.96
N HIS A 120 -5.12 -19.79 27.98
CA HIS A 120 -4.07 -20.58 27.34
C HIS A 120 -2.77 -20.69 28.18
N SER A 121 -2.50 -19.75 29.08
CA SER A 121 -1.34 -19.84 29.97
C SER A 121 -1.53 -20.91 31.06
N ASN A 122 -2.77 -21.14 31.44
CA ASN A 122 -3.10 -22.17 32.48
C ASN A 122 -3.04 -23.60 31.90
N GLU A 123 -3.27 -23.79 30.59
CA GLU A 123 -3.15 -25.10 29.94
C GLU A 123 -1.70 -25.53 29.68
N ARG A 124 -0.78 -24.57 29.56
CA ARG A 124 0.64 -24.85 29.31
C ARG A 124 1.48 -25.13 30.56
N ASN A 125 0.92 -25.03 31.75
CA ASN A 125 1.66 -25.35 32.96
C ASN A 125 1.15 -26.66 33.61
N PRO A 126 1.70 -27.84 33.27
CA PRO A 126 1.29 -29.12 33.79
C PRO A 126 1.59 -29.31 35.30
N ALA A 127 2.40 -28.41 35.88
CA ALA A 127 2.72 -28.46 37.31
C ALA A 127 1.55 -27.98 38.22
N ALA A 128 0.64 -27.16 37.72
CA ALA A 128 -0.49 -26.65 38.47
C ALA A 128 -1.64 -27.67 38.67
N ARG A 129 -1.51 -28.86 38.08
CA ARG A 129 -2.56 -29.94 38.12
C ARG A 129 -2.37 -30.95 39.23
N ARG A 130 -1.32 -30.85 40.04
CA ARG A 130 -0.99 -31.88 41.06
C ARG A 130 -1.50 -31.58 42.49
N ASP A 131 -2.10 -30.43 42.70
CA ASP A 131 -2.55 -29.99 44.05
C ASP A 131 -4.07 -29.87 44.18
N ARG A 132 -4.80 -30.81 43.54
CA ARG A 132 -6.23 -31.00 43.81
C ARG A 132 -6.55 -32.47 44.04
#